data_7ad7d657c945e4a45edee86a067b8e4c
#
_entry.id   7ad7d657c945e4a45edee86a067b8e4c
#
_cell.length_a   1.000
_cell.length_b   1.000
_cell.length_c   1.000
_cell.angle_alpha   90.00
_cell.angle_beta   90.00
_cell.angle_gamma   90.00
#
_symmetry.space_group_name_H-M   'P 1'
#
loop_
_entity.id
_entity.type
_entity.pdbx_description
1 polymer ?
#
loop_
_entity_poly.entity_id
_entity_poly.type
_entity_poly.pdbx_seq_one_letter_code
_entity_poly.pdbx_strand_id
1 'polypeptide(L)'
;ELDHIRHRQIAELSGGQLQRVLVARALMSNSDIYCLDEPFVGIDIYSEQLIMKKIKHLRHMGKLILIVHHDLSKADQYFDRILLLNQSLQFLGPTKEALSSERLNATFINYKDDSLLTLSSQGSTN
;
A
#
# COMPACT_ATOMS: atom_id res chain seq x y z
N GLU A 1 -11.27 11.31 16.65
CA GLU A 1 -12.40 10.79 15.84
C GLU A 1 -12.90 9.41 16.24
N LEU A 2 -12.17 8.64 17.01
CA LEU A 2 -12.62 7.32 17.49
C LEU A 2 -13.29 7.38 18.88
N ASP A 3 -13.37 8.56 19.49
CA ASP A 3 -13.86 8.71 20.87
C ASP A 3 -15.30 8.21 21.06
N HIS A 4 -16.15 8.42 20.06
CA HIS A 4 -17.56 7.98 20.10
C HIS A 4 -17.75 6.45 20.03
N ILE A 5 -16.71 5.70 19.63
CA ILE A 5 -16.74 4.23 19.53
C ILE A 5 -15.79 3.54 20.53
N ARG A 6 -15.06 4.29 21.36
CA ARG A 6 -14.03 3.75 22.28
C ARG A 6 -14.53 2.67 23.25
N HIS A 7 -15.82 2.65 23.52
CA HIS A 7 -16.46 1.68 24.44
C HIS A 7 -17.25 0.58 23.74
N ARG A 8 -17.30 0.60 22.38
CA ARG A 8 -17.97 -0.46 21.60
C ARG A 8 -17.10 -1.70 21.52
N GLN A 9 -17.78 -2.84 21.49
CA GLN A 9 -17.08 -4.10 21.19
C GLN A 9 -16.64 -4.13 19.72
N ILE A 10 -15.54 -4.83 19.43
CA ILE A 10 -14.99 -4.93 18.05
C ILE A 10 -16.04 -5.47 17.06
N ALA A 11 -16.87 -6.42 17.51
CA ALA A 11 -17.97 -7.00 16.71
C ALA A 11 -19.07 -6.00 16.32
N GLU A 12 -19.16 -4.86 16.99
CA GLU A 12 -20.15 -3.80 16.72
C GLU A 12 -19.64 -2.72 15.76
N LEU A 13 -18.38 -2.82 15.33
CA LEU A 13 -17.76 -1.85 14.44
C LEU A 13 -18.09 -2.16 12.98
N SER A 14 -18.35 -1.10 12.20
CA SER A 14 -18.37 -1.24 10.75
C SER A 14 -16.97 -1.59 10.22
N GLY A 15 -16.88 -2.14 8.99
CA GLY A 15 -15.59 -2.48 8.38
C GLY A 15 -14.61 -1.30 8.35
N GLY A 16 -15.06 -0.10 7.96
CA GLY A 16 -14.20 1.09 7.97
C GLY A 16 -13.83 1.57 9.37
N GLN A 17 -14.71 1.42 10.37
CA GLN A 17 -14.38 1.71 11.76
C GLN A 17 -13.35 0.73 12.30
N LEU A 18 -13.52 -0.56 12.04
CA LEU A 18 -12.56 -1.60 12.42
C LEU A 18 -11.19 -1.34 11.79
N GLN A 19 -11.14 -1.04 10.50
CA GLN A 19 -9.90 -0.72 9.79
C GLN A 19 -9.17 0.46 10.46
N ARG A 20 -9.88 1.55 10.76
CA ARG A 20 -9.29 2.70 11.46
C ARG A 20 -8.74 2.35 12.84
N VAL A 21 -9.46 1.52 13.60
CA VAL A 21 -9.00 1.05 14.93
C VAL A 21 -7.74 0.22 14.82
N LEU A 22 -7.68 -0.72 13.86
CA LEU A 22 -6.50 -1.57 13.65
C LEU A 22 -5.28 -0.76 13.22
N VAL A 23 -5.44 0.18 12.28
CA VAL A 23 -4.35 1.08 11.87
C VAL A 23 -3.89 1.97 13.04
N ALA A 24 -4.83 2.56 13.79
CA ALA A 24 -4.49 3.38 14.95
C ALA A 24 -3.72 2.57 15.99
N ARG A 25 -4.14 1.34 16.29
CA ARG A 25 -3.45 0.42 17.19
C ARG A 25 -2.01 0.14 16.73
N ALA A 26 -1.82 -0.16 15.45
CA ALA A 26 -0.49 -0.39 14.88
C ALA A 26 0.40 0.84 15.03
N LEU A 27 -0.10 2.03 14.69
CA LEU A 27 0.66 3.28 14.73
C LEU A 27 0.94 3.81 16.14
N MET A 28 0.27 3.28 17.16
CA MET A 28 0.52 3.61 18.57
C MET A 28 1.56 2.68 19.22
N SER A 29 1.98 1.62 18.57
CA SER A 29 3.07 0.78 19.06
C SER A 29 4.37 1.56 19.09
N ASN A 30 5.26 1.24 20.03
CA ASN A 30 6.61 1.81 20.06
C ASN A 30 7.58 0.90 19.30
N SER A 31 7.38 0.79 18.00
CA SER A 31 8.17 -0.05 17.10
C SER A 31 9.18 0.78 16.33
N ASP A 32 10.25 0.15 15.84
CA ASP A 32 11.19 0.78 14.90
C ASP A 32 10.78 0.57 13.45
N ILE A 33 10.01 -0.49 13.20
CA ILE A 33 9.50 -0.86 11.87
C ILE A 33 7.98 -1.06 11.95
N TYR A 34 7.27 -0.46 11.03
CA TYR A 34 5.83 -0.60 10.83
C TYR A 34 5.55 -1.20 9.47
N CYS A 35 4.80 -2.30 9.42
CA CYS A 35 4.34 -2.92 8.18
C CYS A 35 2.81 -2.80 8.12
N LEU A 36 2.31 -2.09 7.12
CA LEU A 36 0.90 -1.82 6.93
C LEU A 36 0.48 -2.35 5.55
N ASP A 37 -0.51 -3.23 5.54
CA ASP A 37 -1.08 -3.79 4.31
C ASP A 37 -2.41 -3.10 4.03
N GLU A 38 -2.47 -2.38 2.91
CA GLU A 38 -3.63 -1.60 2.43
C GLU A 38 -4.32 -0.77 3.54
N PRO A 39 -3.58 0.07 4.29
CA PRO A 39 -4.11 0.73 5.49
C PRO A 39 -5.23 1.74 5.22
N PHE A 40 -5.44 2.13 3.96
CA PHE A 40 -6.41 3.16 3.56
C PHE A 40 -7.71 2.59 2.98
N VAL A 41 -7.79 1.28 2.75
CA VAL A 41 -9.00 0.64 2.20
C VAL A 41 -10.19 0.83 3.14
N GLY A 42 -11.30 1.35 2.59
CA GLY A 42 -12.53 1.59 3.34
C GLY A 42 -12.47 2.76 4.33
N ILE A 43 -11.43 3.60 4.23
CA ILE A 43 -11.24 4.77 5.08
C ILE A 43 -11.61 6.04 4.29
N ASP A 44 -12.34 6.96 4.93
CA ASP A 44 -12.66 8.26 4.36
C ASP A 44 -11.41 9.17 4.24
N ILE A 45 -11.48 10.13 3.33
CA ILE A 45 -10.35 11.04 2.99
C ILE A 45 -9.81 11.76 4.22
N TYR A 46 -10.68 12.19 5.14
CA TYR A 46 -10.25 12.92 6.33
C TYR A 46 -9.45 12.01 7.29
N SER A 47 -9.96 10.81 7.53
CA SER A 47 -9.25 9.79 8.34
C SER A 47 -7.93 9.35 7.69
N GLU A 48 -7.89 9.21 6.36
CA GLU A 48 -6.67 8.93 5.61
C GLU A 48 -5.60 10.00 5.85
N GLN A 49 -5.98 11.29 5.79
CA GLN A 49 -5.06 12.40 6.06
C GLN A 49 -4.51 12.39 7.49
N LEU A 50 -5.34 12.05 8.49
CA LEU A 50 -4.89 11.92 9.88
C LEU A 50 -3.88 10.77 10.05
N ILE A 51 -4.14 9.63 9.43
CA ILE A 51 -3.22 8.49 9.41
C ILE A 51 -1.90 8.90 8.76
N MET A 52 -1.93 9.54 7.59
CA MET A 52 -0.74 10.00 6.90
C MET A 52 0.05 11.02 7.71
N LYS A 53 -0.61 11.93 8.43
CA LYS A 53 0.06 12.85 9.35
C LYS A 53 0.82 12.11 10.44
N LYS A 54 0.23 11.05 11.02
CA LYS A 54 0.90 10.21 12.02
C LYS A 54 2.07 9.42 11.43
N ILE A 55 1.91 8.84 10.24
CA ILE A 55 2.95 8.14 9.50
C ILE A 55 4.16 9.07 9.24
N LYS A 56 3.90 10.27 8.73
CA LYS A 56 4.95 11.28 8.50
C LYS A 56 5.67 11.66 9.80
N HIS A 57 4.95 11.78 10.90
CA HIS A 57 5.55 12.04 12.22
C HIS A 57 6.48 10.90 12.65
N LEU A 58 6.04 9.64 12.56
CA LEU A 58 6.88 8.48 12.90
C LEU A 58 8.13 8.41 12.01
N ARG A 59 8.01 8.69 10.72
CA ARG A 59 9.15 8.79 9.80
C ARG A 59 10.16 9.86 10.25
N HIS A 60 9.70 11.06 10.66
CA HIS A 60 10.58 12.12 11.19
C HIS A 60 11.28 11.70 12.48
N MET A 61 10.71 10.77 13.24
CA MET A 61 11.34 10.14 14.40
C MET A 61 12.35 9.04 14.03
N GLY A 62 12.65 8.85 12.76
CA GLY A 62 13.58 7.84 12.26
C GLY A 62 13.02 6.43 12.16
N LYS A 63 11.68 6.25 12.24
CA LYS A 63 11.05 4.95 12.09
C LYS A 63 10.94 4.55 10.61
N LEU A 64 11.06 3.26 10.33
CA LEU A 64 10.82 2.70 9.00
C LEU A 64 9.35 2.31 8.86
N ILE A 65 8.68 2.81 7.82
CA ILE A 65 7.28 2.47 7.53
C ILE A 65 7.22 1.85 6.14
N LEU A 66 6.78 0.60 6.08
CA LEU A 66 6.52 -0.15 4.86
C LEU A 66 5.00 -0.22 4.65
N ILE A 67 4.53 0.21 3.50
CA ILE A 67 3.11 0.22 3.16
C ILE A 67 2.92 -0.53 1.85
N VAL A 68 2.08 -1.56 1.86
CA VAL A 68 1.56 -2.18 0.63
C VAL A 68 0.36 -1.37 0.18
N HIS A 69 0.37 -0.93 -1.08
CA HIS A 69 -0.68 -0.09 -1.64
C HIS A 69 -0.77 -0.28 -3.16
N HIS A 70 -1.97 -0.31 -3.69
CA HIS A 70 -2.21 -0.52 -5.12
C HIS A 70 -2.62 0.75 -5.86
N ASP A 71 -3.08 1.80 -5.15
CA ASP A 71 -3.43 3.08 -5.75
C ASP A 71 -2.18 3.98 -5.87
N LEU A 72 -1.73 4.18 -7.08
CA LEU A 72 -0.56 5.01 -7.39
C LEU A 72 -0.88 6.51 -7.51
N SER A 73 -2.15 6.89 -7.48
CA SER A 73 -2.58 8.28 -7.73
C SER A 73 -2.04 9.31 -6.72
N LYS A 74 -1.77 8.87 -5.49
CA LYS A 74 -1.23 9.69 -4.41
C LYS A 74 0.18 9.29 -3.98
N ALA A 75 0.78 8.35 -4.68
CA ALA A 75 2.04 7.75 -4.24
C ALA A 75 3.18 8.76 -4.14
N ASP A 76 3.25 9.76 -5.03
CA ASP A 76 4.23 10.82 -5.03
C ASP A 76 4.11 11.79 -3.83
N GLN A 77 2.92 11.89 -3.24
CA GLN A 77 2.64 12.72 -2.06
C GLN A 77 2.89 11.96 -0.75
N TYR A 78 2.76 10.64 -0.77
CA TYR A 78 2.76 9.81 0.42
C TYR A 78 4.08 9.14 0.68
N PHE A 79 4.81 8.73 -0.36
CA PHE A 79 5.98 7.87 -0.24
C PHE A 79 7.25 8.54 -0.76
N ASP A 80 8.36 8.31 -0.08
CA ASP A 80 9.68 8.78 -0.50
C ASP A 80 10.30 7.84 -1.51
N ARG A 81 10.08 6.54 -1.30
CA ARG A 81 10.61 5.45 -2.12
C ARG A 81 9.53 4.43 -2.39
N ILE A 82 9.62 3.81 -3.53
CA ILE A 82 8.73 2.72 -3.94
C ILE A 82 9.57 1.49 -4.25
N LEU A 83 9.03 0.36 -3.83
CA LEU A 83 9.50 -0.97 -4.17
C LEU A 83 8.47 -1.59 -5.10
N LEU A 84 8.84 -1.87 -6.35
CA LEU A 84 7.99 -2.54 -7.32
C LEU A 84 8.29 -4.04 -7.32
N LEU A 85 7.24 -4.83 -7.08
CA LEU A 85 7.30 -6.28 -7.08
C LEU A 85 6.42 -6.85 -8.19
N ASN A 86 6.98 -7.79 -8.94
CA ASN A 86 6.26 -8.69 -9.83
C ASN A 86 6.98 -10.03 -9.82
N GLN A 87 6.52 -10.98 -8.99
CA GLN A 87 7.17 -12.25 -8.63
C GLN A 87 8.59 -12.09 -8.04
N SER A 88 9.32 -11.07 -8.45
CA SER A 88 10.64 -10.70 -7.95
C SER A 88 10.74 -9.18 -7.81
N LEU A 89 11.81 -8.71 -7.17
CA LEU A 89 12.10 -7.29 -7.06
C LEU A 89 12.42 -6.72 -8.44
N GLN A 90 11.60 -5.81 -8.94
CA GLN A 90 11.78 -5.13 -10.22
C GLN A 90 12.47 -3.78 -10.06
N PHE A 91 12.16 -3.07 -8.98
CA PHE A 91 12.75 -1.76 -8.70
C PHE A 91 12.64 -1.41 -7.21
N LEU A 92 13.65 -0.72 -6.72
CA LEU A 92 13.63 -0.05 -5.40
C LEU A 92 14.34 1.29 -5.51
N GLY A 93 13.61 2.38 -5.40
CA GLY A 93 14.20 3.71 -5.53
C GLY A 93 13.25 4.85 -5.24
N PRO A 94 13.64 6.08 -5.59
CA PRO A 94 12.80 7.26 -5.41
C PRO A 94 11.44 7.13 -6.11
N THR A 95 10.40 7.65 -5.47
CA THR A 95 9.02 7.55 -5.98
C THR A 95 8.88 8.08 -7.40
N LYS A 96 9.48 9.23 -7.72
CA LYS A 96 9.42 9.81 -9.07
C LYS A 96 9.97 8.90 -10.17
N GLU A 97 11.03 8.17 -9.87
CA GLU A 97 11.62 7.21 -10.82
C GLU A 97 10.76 5.96 -10.95
N ALA A 98 10.20 5.47 -9.83
CA ALA A 98 9.33 4.30 -9.81
C ALA A 98 8.05 4.51 -10.63
N LEU A 99 7.47 5.71 -10.57
CA LEU A 99 6.21 6.07 -11.24
C LEU A 99 6.39 6.49 -12.70
N SER A 100 7.61 6.41 -13.27
CA SER A 100 7.78 6.66 -14.70
C SER A 100 7.00 5.62 -15.52
N SER A 101 6.39 6.09 -16.63
CA SER A 101 5.60 5.20 -17.51
C SER A 101 6.43 4.02 -18.02
N GLU A 102 7.71 4.23 -18.29
CA GLU A 102 8.65 3.20 -18.73
C GLU A 102 8.78 2.09 -17.66
N ARG A 103 8.99 2.46 -16.39
CA ARG A 103 9.13 1.50 -15.27
C ARG A 103 7.86 0.71 -15.01
N LEU A 104 6.73 1.41 -14.96
CA LEU A 104 5.44 0.77 -14.71
C LEU A 104 5.09 -0.20 -15.84
N ASN A 105 5.34 0.19 -17.09
CA ASN A 105 5.15 -0.68 -18.25
C ASN A 105 6.08 -1.90 -18.20
N ALA A 106 7.37 -1.69 -17.93
CA ALA A 106 8.32 -2.80 -17.82
C ALA A 106 7.96 -3.77 -16.68
N THR A 107 7.39 -3.25 -15.57
CA THR A 107 7.04 -4.08 -14.41
C THR A 107 5.75 -4.87 -14.61
N PHE A 108 4.73 -4.26 -15.23
CA PHE A 108 3.37 -4.80 -15.21
C PHE A 108 2.83 -5.20 -16.59
N ILE A 109 3.29 -4.60 -17.70
CA ILE A 109 2.75 -4.88 -19.04
C ILE A 109 3.47 -6.03 -19.70
N ASN A 110 4.79 -6.16 -19.57
CA ASN A 110 5.53 -7.29 -20.13
C ASN A 110 5.12 -8.65 -19.56
N TYR A 111 4.47 -8.67 -18.37
CA TYR A 111 3.92 -9.90 -17.79
C TYR A 111 2.65 -10.40 -18.50
N LYS A 112 1.87 -9.51 -19.15
CA LYS A 112 0.68 -9.94 -19.92
C LYS A 112 1.05 -10.59 -21.26
N ASP A 113 2.16 -10.22 -21.87
CA ASP A 113 2.60 -10.78 -23.15
C ASP A 113 3.15 -12.21 -23.00
N ASP A 114 3.90 -12.52 -21.94
CA ASP A 114 4.44 -13.88 -21.74
C ASP A 114 3.34 -14.92 -21.46
N SER A 115 2.23 -14.54 -20.79
CA SER A 115 1.11 -15.45 -20.55
C SER A 115 0.27 -15.74 -21.80
N LEU A 116 0.26 -14.81 -22.79
CA LEU A 116 -0.44 -15.02 -24.07
C LEU A 116 0.40 -15.83 -25.05
N LEU A 117 1.73 -15.73 -24.99
CA LEU A 117 2.63 -16.51 -25.82
C LEU A 117 2.65 -18.00 -25.45
N THR A 118 2.50 -18.33 -24.16
CA THR A 118 2.40 -19.73 -23.69
C THR A 118 1.08 -20.42 -24.07
N LEU A 119 0.00 -19.67 -24.27
CA LEU A 119 -1.30 -20.22 -24.71
C LEU A 119 -1.35 -20.44 -26.23
N SER A 120 -0.58 -19.70 -27.02
CA SER A 120 -0.53 -19.86 -28.48
C SER A 120 0.37 -21.01 -28.96
N SER A 121 1.29 -21.49 -28.11
CA SER A 121 2.21 -22.59 -28.46
C SER A 121 1.63 -24.00 -28.18
N GLN A 122 0.45 -24.11 -27.55
CA GLN A 122 -0.21 -25.42 -27.31
C GLN A 122 -1.37 -25.73 -28.26
N GLY A 123 -1.60 -24.89 -29.28
CA GLY A 123 -2.73 -24.99 -30.22
C GLY A 123 -2.40 -25.55 -31.62
N SER A 124 -1.21 -26.10 -31.87
CA SER A 124 -0.85 -26.62 -33.20
C SER A 124 -0.23 -28.02 -33.12
N THR A 125 -1.05 -28.99 -32.78
CA THR A 125 -0.81 -30.39 -33.09
C THR A 125 -2.14 -31.10 -33.34
N ASN A 126 -2.60 -31.01 -34.57
CA ASN A 126 -3.39 -32.07 -35.25
C ASN A 126 -3.35 -31.84 -36.74
#